data_af3381da886a18edebd4796175e560e5
#
_entry.id   af3381da886a18edebd4796175e560e5
#
_cell.length_a   1.000
_cell.length_b   1.000
_cell.length_c   1.000
_cell.angle_alpha   90.00
_cell.angle_beta   90.00
_cell.angle_gamma   90.00
#
_symmetry.space_group_name_H-M   'P 1'
#
loop_
_entity.id
_entity.type
_entity.pdbx_description
1 polymer ?
#
loop_
_entity_poly.entity_id
_entity_poly.type
_entity_poly.pdbx_seq_one_letter_code
_entity_poly.pdbx_strand_id
1 'polypeptide(L)'
;MTKDRKTLSREYKEAPRVMGVAMIRNTINGKSLLVAGPNLPALLNRHKAQLRLGMHPNRSLQQEWSAEGPDAFQFEIVDTLTAPEKTEDIAEELRVLEALWMEKLLPLEPAGYHRKPKAR
;
A
#
# COMPACT_ATOMS: atom_id res chain seq x y z
N MET A 1 34.18 8.89 11.40
CA MET A 1 34.48 8.72 9.99
C MET A 1 33.19 8.64 9.20
N THR A 2 33.04 9.48 8.22
CA THR A 2 31.85 9.45 7.39
C THR A 2 31.92 8.28 6.41
N LYS A 3 30.80 7.58 6.26
CA LYS A 3 30.69 6.54 5.25
C LYS A 3 30.68 7.20 3.87
N ASP A 4 31.37 6.59 2.93
CA ASP A 4 31.35 7.10 1.58
C ASP A 4 30.03 6.73 0.88
N ARG A 5 29.81 7.30 -0.30
CA ARG A 5 28.58 7.04 -1.05
C ARG A 5 28.38 5.57 -1.38
N LYS A 6 29.46 4.88 -1.66
CA LYS A 6 29.40 3.47 -2.03
C LYS A 6 28.91 2.63 -0.86
N THR A 7 29.42 2.90 0.34
CA THR A 7 29.02 2.18 1.53
C THR A 7 27.56 2.46 1.87
N LEU A 8 27.13 3.72 1.80
CA LEU A 8 25.74 4.10 2.06
C LEU A 8 24.78 3.45 1.04
N SER A 9 25.17 3.46 -0.23
CA SER A 9 24.35 2.85 -1.27
C SER A 9 24.21 1.34 -1.05
N ARG A 10 25.28 0.69 -0.66
CA ARG A 10 25.28 -0.73 -0.39
C ARG A 10 24.40 -1.07 0.81
N GLU A 11 24.52 -0.32 1.89
CA GLU A 11 23.69 -0.53 3.06
C GLU A 11 22.20 -0.36 2.73
N TYR A 12 21.89 0.64 1.94
CA TYR A 12 20.52 0.87 1.51
C TYR A 12 19.97 -0.29 0.70
N LYS A 13 20.75 -0.82 -0.22
CA LYS A 13 20.35 -1.95 -1.06
C LYS A 13 20.20 -3.25 -0.28
N GLU A 14 21.01 -3.42 0.75
CA GLU A 14 20.97 -4.62 1.58
C GLU A 14 19.94 -4.56 2.69
N ALA A 15 19.37 -3.37 2.95
CA ALA A 15 18.33 -3.23 3.95
C ALA A 15 17.13 -4.11 3.59
N PRO A 16 16.58 -4.84 4.57
CA PRO A 16 15.40 -5.65 4.30
C PRO A 16 14.26 -4.80 3.76
N ARG A 17 13.65 -5.25 2.68
CA ARG A 17 12.46 -4.60 2.16
C ARG A 17 11.25 -5.02 2.99
N VAL A 18 10.39 -4.06 3.28
CA VAL A 18 9.16 -4.35 4.01
C VAL A 18 8.14 -4.85 3.00
N MET A 19 7.85 -6.14 3.06
CA MET A 19 6.87 -6.79 2.22
C MET A 19 5.59 -7.01 3.00
N GLY A 20 4.46 -6.93 2.34
CA GLY A 20 3.19 -7.24 2.98
C GLY A 20 2.05 -6.43 2.44
N VAL A 21 1.17 -6.01 3.34
CA VAL A 21 -0.06 -5.30 3.03
C VAL A 21 -0.07 -3.98 3.78
N ALA A 22 -0.47 -2.93 3.08
CA ALA A 22 -0.63 -1.60 3.65
C ALA A 22 -2.03 -1.08 3.33
N MET A 23 -2.39 0.01 3.97
CA MET A 23 -3.72 0.58 3.85
C MET A 23 -3.61 2.10 3.72
N ILE A 24 -4.38 2.65 2.80
CA ILE A 24 -4.62 4.09 2.71
C ILE A 24 -6.01 4.32 3.26
N ARG A 25 -6.10 5.00 4.39
CA ARG A 25 -7.37 5.19 5.08
C ARG A 25 -7.76 6.65 5.16
N ASN A 26 -9.02 6.93 4.82
CA ASN A 26 -9.63 8.23 5.03
C ASN A 26 -10.15 8.29 6.45
N THR A 27 -9.57 9.15 7.28
CA THR A 27 -9.92 9.23 8.71
C THR A 27 -11.27 9.91 8.95
N ILE A 28 -11.83 10.60 7.97
CA ILE A 28 -13.10 11.28 8.09
C ILE A 28 -14.27 10.30 7.97
N ASN A 29 -14.22 9.42 6.97
CA ASN A 29 -15.32 8.49 6.71
C ASN A 29 -14.96 7.01 6.94
N GLY A 30 -13.71 6.71 7.25
CA GLY A 30 -13.28 5.34 7.52
C GLY A 30 -13.05 4.47 6.29
N LYS A 31 -13.22 5.00 5.08
CA LYS A 31 -12.98 4.23 3.87
C LYS A 31 -11.51 3.91 3.70
N SER A 32 -11.20 2.76 3.16
CA SER A 32 -9.80 2.34 2.98
C SER A 32 -9.57 1.65 1.65
N LEU A 33 -8.30 1.71 1.22
CA LEU A 33 -7.79 0.99 0.07
C LEU A 33 -6.64 0.11 0.56
N LEU A 34 -6.72 -1.19 0.32
CA LEU A 34 -5.63 -2.11 0.61
C LEU A 34 -4.70 -2.21 -0.57
N VAL A 35 -3.40 -2.19 -0.29
CA VAL A 35 -2.36 -2.37 -1.31
C VAL A 35 -1.36 -3.40 -0.79
N ALA A 36 -0.78 -4.18 -1.67
CA ALA A 36 0.20 -5.19 -1.32
C ALA A 36 1.40 -5.12 -2.25
N GLY A 37 2.56 -5.42 -1.73
CA GLY A 37 3.76 -5.39 -2.54
C GLY A 37 5.02 -5.78 -1.79
N PRO A 38 6.12 -5.99 -2.55
CA PRO A 38 7.39 -6.41 -1.97
C PRO A 38 8.20 -5.27 -1.36
N ASN A 39 7.74 -4.03 -1.52
CA ASN A 39 8.40 -2.86 -0.94
C ASN A 39 7.31 -1.84 -0.59
N LEU A 40 6.75 -1.98 0.60
CA LEU A 40 5.63 -1.14 1.01
C LEU A 40 5.95 0.35 1.09
N PRO A 41 7.11 0.78 1.63
CA PRO A 41 7.42 2.21 1.64
C PRO A 41 7.43 2.81 0.24
N ALA A 42 8.04 2.14 -0.73
CA ALA A 42 8.07 2.63 -2.11
C ALA A 42 6.67 2.63 -2.74
N LEU A 43 5.88 1.60 -2.47
CA LEU A 43 4.52 1.50 -2.97
C LEU A 43 3.64 2.63 -2.42
N LEU A 44 3.72 2.89 -1.12
CA LEU A 44 2.94 3.97 -0.51
C LEU A 44 3.37 5.33 -1.03
N ASN A 45 4.67 5.54 -1.23
CA ASN A 45 5.17 6.79 -1.82
C ASN A 45 4.64 6.99 -3.24
N ARG A 46 4.55 5.92 -4.02
CA ARG A 46 3.99 6.00 -5.37
C ARG A 46 2.52 6.39 -5.35
N HIS A 47 1.72 5.77 -4.47
CA HIS A 47 0.32 6.14 -4.34
C HIS A 47 0.16 7.59 -3.90
N LYS A 48 0.97 8.01 -2.94
CA LYS A 48 0.95 9.39 -2.46
C LYS A 48 1.28 10.39 -3.57
N ALA A 49 2.28 10.09 -4.39
CA ALA A 49 2.65 10.93 -5.53
C ALA A 49 1.52 11.02 -6.55
N GLN A 50 0.88 9.89 -6.86
CA GLN A 50 -0.26 9.87 -7.78
C GLN A 50 -1.41 10.73 -7.26
N LEU A 51 -1.69 10.65 -5.97
CA LEU A 51 -2.75 11.45 -5.36
C LEU A 51 -2.44 12.95 -5.41
N ARG A 52 -1.18 13.33 -5.13
CA ARG A 52 -0.76 14.72 -5.19
C ARG A 52 -0.86 15.31 -6.59
N LEU A 53 -0.61 14.48 -7.59
CA LEU A 53 -0.68 14.90 -8.99
C LEU A 53 -2.10 14.84 -9.57
N GLY A 54 -3.06 14.34 -8.82
CA GLY A 54 -4.44 14.20 -9.28
C GLY A 54 -4.63 13.08 -10.28
N MET A 55 -3.74 12.08 -10.27
CA MET A 55 -3.67 11.03 -11.29
C MET A 55 -3.83 9.62 -10.72
N HIS A 56 -4.39 9.50 -9.52
CA HIS A 56 -4.56 8.17 -8.92
C HIS A 56 -5.63 7.38 -9.69
N PRO A 57 -5.37 6.09 -10.00
CA PRO A 57 -6.32 5.29 -10.78
C PRO A 57 -7.62 5.00 -10.06
N ASN A 58 -7.64 5.03 -8.73
CA ASN A 58 -8.89 4.89 -7.98
C ASN A 58 -9.55 6.26 -7.88
N ARG A 59 -10.60 6.47 -8.68
CA ARG A 59 -11.25 7.77 -8.78
C ARG A 59 -11.91 8.21 -7.48
N SER A 60 -12.53 7.29 -6.75
CA SER A 60 -13.18 7.60 -5.49
C SER A 60 -12.17 8.13 -4.47
N LEU A 61 -11.04 7.44 -4.34
CA LEU A 61 -9.96 7.87 -3.47
C LEU A 61 -9.41 9.24 -3.90
N GLN A 62 -9.17 9.41 -5.20
CA GLN A 62 -8.64 10.67 -5.72
C GLN A 62 -9.58 11.84 -5.45
N GLN A 63 -10.88 11.64 -5.66
CA GLN A 63 -11.87 12.69 -5.42
C GLN A 63 -11.90 13.11 -3.96
N GLU A 64 -11.85 12.16 -3.06
CA GLU A 64 -11.87 12.47 -1.62
C GLU A 64 -10.57 13.13 -1.18
N TRP A 65 -9.44 12.69 -1.72
CA TRP A 65 -8.15 13.34 -1.46
C TRP A 65 -8.17 14.80 -1.90
N SER A 66 -8.68 15.05 -3.10
CA SER A 66 -8.75 16.42 -3.64
C SER A 66 -9.70 17.31 -2.85
N ALA A 67 -10.79 16.74 -2.34
CA ALA A 67 -11.80 17.48 -1.59
C ALA A 67 -11.40 17.72 -0.13
N GLU A 68 -10.81 16.73 0.51
CA GLU A 68 -10.56 16.75 1.96
C GLU A 68 -9.12 17.12 2.33
N GLY A 69 -8.19 16.96 1.40
CA GLY A 69 -6.78 17.28 1.63
C GLY A 69 -5.99 16.10 2.19
N PRO A 70 -4.66 16.19 2.11
CA PRO A 70 -3.78 15.09 2.51
C PRO A 70 -3.83 14.76 4.01
N ASP A 71 -4.14 15.72 4.85
CA ASP A 71 -4.17 15.51 6.30
C ASP A 71 -5.31 14.57 6.74
N ALA A 72 -6.31 14.38 5.89
CA ALA A 72 -7.42 13.49 6.18
C ALA A 72 -7.06 12.01 6.01
N PHE A 73 -5.89 11.70 5.44
CA PHE A 73 -5.54 10.34 5.05
C PHE A 73 -4.36 9.82 5.86
N GLN A 74 -4.44 8.54 6.21
CA GLN A 74 -3.35 7.83 6.87
C GLN A 74 -2.86 6.70 5.97
N PHE A 75 -1.54 6.55 5.92
CA PHE A 75 -0.86 5.49 5.18
C PHE A 75 -0.21 4.59 6.21
N GLU A 76 -0.69 3.36 6.34
CA GLU A 76 -0.19 2.48 7.38
C GLU A 76 0.08 1.07 6.86
N ILE A 77 1.12 0.46 7.41
CA ILE A 77 1.43 -0.94 7.13
C ILE A 77 0.60 -1.78 8.09
N VAL A 78 -0.24 -2.67 7.56
CA VAL A 78 -1.12 -3.48 8.39
C VAL A 78 -0.58 -4.87 8.68
N ASP A 79 0.24 -5.41 7.78
CA ASP A 79 0.85 -6.72 7.97
C ASP A 79 2.09 -6.85 7.13
N THR A 80 3.06 -7.61 7.62
CA THR A 80 4.31 -7.83 6.91
C THR A 80 4.52 -9.32 6.68
N LEU A 81 5.33 -9.60 5.66
CA LEU A 81 5.64 -10.94 5.24
C LEU A 81 7.15 -11.16 5.31
N THR A 82 7.57 -12.25 5.94
CA THR A 82 8.97 -12.63 5.92
C THR A 82 9.35 -13.11 4.53
N ALA A 83 10.49 -12.64 4.02
CA ALA A 83 10.94 -13.02 2.69
C ALA A 83 11.03 -14.54 2.55
N PRO A 84 10.35 -15.14 1.57
CA PRO A 84 10.47 -16.58 1.33
C PRO A 84 11.86 -16.93 0.77
N GLU A 85 12.25 -18.18 0.91
CA GLU A 85 13.53 -18.65 0.36
C GLU A 85 13.60 -18.50 -1.15
N LYS A 86 12.45 -18.70 -1.82
CA LYS A 86 12.37 -18.59 -3.28
C LYS A 86 11.67 -17.30 -3.66
N THR A 87 12.32 -16.50 -4.49
CA THR A 87 11.78 -15.22 -4.91
C THR A 87 10.51 -15.34 -5.74
N GLU A 88 10.35 -16.44 -6.47
CA GLU A 88 9.16 -16.66 -7.28
C GLU A 88 7.89 -16.87 -6.44
N ASP A 89 8.03 -17.19 -5.15
CA ASP A 89 6.89 -17.39 -4.26
C ASP A 89 6.35 -16.08 -3.67
N ILE A 90 7.08 -14.98 -3.82
CA ILE A 90 6.71 -13.70 -3.20
C ILE A 90 5.35 -13.22 -3.69
N ALA A 91 5.11 -13.24 -4.99
CA ALA A 91 3.86 -12.75 -5.56
C ALA A 91 2.67 -13.57 -5.05
N GLU A 92 2.83 -14.89 -4.97
CA GLU A 92 1.77 -15.76 -4.49
C GLU A 92 1.46 -15.52 -3.01
N GLU A 93 2.48 -15.42 -2.18
CA GLU A 93 2.30 -15.18 -0.76
C GLU A 93 1.68 -13.83 -0.48
N LEU A 94 2.08 -12.80 -1.23
CA LEU A 94 1.48 -11.47 -1.13
C LEU A 94 0.00 -11.50 -1.52
N ARG A 95 -0.34 -12.24 -2.56
CA ARG A 95 -1.72 -12.36 -3.00
C ARG A 95 -2.59 -13.04 -1.93
N VAL A 96 -2.08 -14.08 -1.31
CA VAL A 96 -2.78 -14.77 -0.22
C VAL A 96 -2.97 -13.83 0.97
N LEU A 97 -1.93 -13.12 1.35
CA LEU A 97 -2.00 -12.18 2.48
C LEU A 97 -3.00 -11.05 2.20
N GLU A 98 -2.96 -10.50 1.01
CA GLU A 98 -3.90 -9.46 0.60
C GLU A 98 -5.35 -9.98 0.65
N ALA A 99 -5.58 -11.19 0.16
CA ALA A 99 -6.91 -11.78 0.17
C ALA A 99 -7.44 -11.96 1.59
N LEU A 100 -6.58 -12.37 2.52
CA LEU A 100 -6.95 -12.51 3.93
C LEU A 100 -7.38 -11.17 4.53
N TRP A 101 -6.65 -10.11 4.23
CA TRP A 101 -6.98 -8.78 4.75
C TRP A 101 -8.20 -8.18 4.07
N MET A 102 -8.40 -8.45 2.78
CA MET A 102 -9.62 -8.04 2.08
C MET A 102 -10.84 -8.68 2.74
N GLU A 103 -10.75 -9.95 3.07
CA GLU A 103 -11.83 -10.65 3.74
C GLU A 103 -12.12 -10.09 5.13
N LYS A 104 -11.06 -9.77 5.88
CA LYS A 104 -11.20 -9.21 7.23
C LYS A 104 -11.79 -7.82 7.26
N LEU A 105 -11.33 -6.94 6.37
CA LEU A 105 -11.68 -5.52 6.42
C LEU A 105 -12.85 -5.16 5.52
N LEU A 106 -13.08 -5.96 4.47
CA LEU A 106 -14.14 -5.72 3.49
C LEU A 106 -14.20 -4.28 3.02
N PRO A 107 -13.05 -3.72 2.52
CA PRO A 107 -13.01 -2.31 2.12
C PRO A 107 -13.66 -2.08 0.76
N LEU A 108 -14.88 -2.57 0.61
CA LEU A 108 -15.63 -2.56 -0.64
C LEU A 108 -16.59 -1.38 -0.66
N GLU A 109 -16.85 -0.84 -1.85
CA GLU A 109 -17.82 0.24 -2.02
C GLU A 109 -19.19 -0.14 -1.44
N PRO A 110 -19.91 0.80 -0.82
CA PRO A 110 -19.52 2.20 -0.55
C PRO A 110 -18.70 2.41 0.71
N ALA A 111 -18.46 1.36 1.52
CA ALA A 111 -17.75 1.47 2.79
C ALA A 111 -16.23 1.54 2.63
N GLY A 112 -15.71 1.31 1.43
CA GLY A 112 -14.29 1.38 1.11
C GLY A 112 -14.07 1.80 -0.33
N TYR A 113 -12.82 1.74 -0.78
CA TYR A 113 -12.48 2.20 -2.13
C TYR A 113 -12.43 1.08 -3.17
N HIS A 114 -12.44 -0.17 -2.76
CA HIS A 114 -12.43 -1.28 -3.70
C HIS A 114 -13.81 -1.51 -4.29
N ARG A 115 -13.85 -1.87 -5.56
CA ARG A 115 -15.10 -2.20 -6.22
C ARG A 115 -15.63 -3.52 -5.69
N LYS A 116 -16.95 -3.61 -5.56
CA LYS A 116 -17.59 -4.87 -5.24
C LYS A 116 -17.41 -5.84 -6.41
N PRO A 117 -17.16 -7.13 -6.15
CA PRO A 117 -17.18 -8.11 -7.22
C PRO A 117 -18.53 -8.10 -7.92
N LYS A 118 -18.51 -8.25 -9.24
CA LYS A 118 -19.76 -8.33 -9.99
C LYS A 118 -20.52 -9.59 -9.61
N ALA A 119 -21.81 -9.45 -9.39
CA ALA A 119 -22.68 -10.59 -9.16
C ALA A 119 -22.73 -11.43 -10.44
N ARG A 120 -22.67 -12.74 -10.27
CA ARG A 120 -22.82 -13.66 -11.39
C ARG A 120 -24.27 -14.07 -11.54
#